data_34002bf0d867abc8a84a2407cc62940b
#
_entry.id   34002bf0d867abc8a84a2407cc62940b
#
_cell.length_a   1.000
_cell.length_b   1.000
_cell.length_c   1.000
_cell.angle_alpha   90.00
_cell.angle_beta   90.00
_cell.angle_gamma   90.00
#
_symmetry.space_group_name_H-M   'P 1'
#
loop_
_entity.id
_entity.type
_entity.pdbx_description
1 polymer ?
#
loop_
_entity_poly.entity_id
_entity_poly.type
_entity_poly.pdbx_seq_one_letter_code
_entity_poly.pdbx_strand_id
1 'polypeptide(L)'
;MKKILVATIVSSLWVSGNATSFQALSDSELSSVDGQALLNFSKDNYTYTNANSEKVEFFKLGLGAEMELNTNIKSLQLGCGGDKGAGKCDIDISNLSISGMPSSFDANGVPVYDSNGRASTSAKITNPFIEFAIKNGGKASTREVVGFRLGADAISGLLTAG
;
A
#
# COMPACT_ATOMS: atom_id res chain seq x y z
N MET A 1 -89.76 -21.78 -1.42
CA MET A 1 -88.70 -21.04 -0.69
C MET A 1 -87.37 -21.71 -0.99
N LYS A 2 -86.61 -21.16 -1.95
CA LYS A 2 -85.29 -21.68 -2.37
C LYS A 2 -84.24 -20.89 -1.63
N LYS A 3 -83.44 -21.56 -0.81
CA LYS A 3 -82.28 -20.98 -0.13
C LYS A 3 -81.08 -21.06 -1.12
N ILE A 4 -80.55 -19.90 -1.52
CA ILE A 4 -79.37 -19.78 -2.31
C ILE A 4 -78.18 -19.75 -1.33
N LEU A 5 -77.30 -20.73 -1.45
CA LEU A 5 -76.06 -20.84 -0.68
C LEU A 5 -74.97 -20.13 -1.52
N VAL A 6 -74.49 -18.99 -1.02
CA VAL A 6 -73.38 -18.27 -1.63
C VAL A 6 -72.08 -18.84 -1.03
N ALA A 7 -71.33 -19.56 -1.85
CA ALA A 7 -69.99 -20.04 -1.48
C ALA A 7 -68.98 -18.98 -1.82
N THR A 8 -68.40 -18.37 -0.80
CA THR A 8 -67.28 -17.41 -0.91
C THR A 8 -65.99 -18.20 -1.06
N ILE A 9 -65.37 -18.18 -2.26
CA ILE A 9 -64.08 -18.74 -2.49
C ILE A 9 -63.02 -17.69 -2.07
N VAL A 10 -62.36 -17.91 -0.96
CA VAL A 10 -61.21 -17.14 -0.54
C VAL A 10 -59.99 -17.74 -1.23
N SER A 11 -59.56 -17.17 -2.32
CA SER A 11 -58.29 -17.50 -2.98
C SER A 11 -57.15 -16.85 -2.20
N SER A 12 -56.45 -17.61 -1.39
CA SER A 12 -55.18 -17.23 -0.75
C SER A 12 -54.08 -17.15 -1.81
N LEU A 13 -53.70 -15.95 -2.21
CA LEU A 13 -52.48 -15.71 -2.94
C LEU A 13 -51.25 -16.05 -2.05
N TRP A 14 -50.62 -17.16 -2.29
CA TRP A 14 -49.32 -17.46 -1.75
C TRP A 14 -48.30 -16.64 -2.58
N VAL A 15 -47.87 -15.49 -2.06
CA VAL A 15 -46.68 -14.80 -2.55
C VAL A 15 -45.47 -15.56 -2.06
N SER A 16 -44.94 -16.42 -2.90
CA SER A 16 -43.60 -17.02 -2.68
C SER A 16 -42.57 -15.93 -2.83
N GLY A 17 -42.27 -15.23 -1.74
CA GLY A 17 -41.10 -14.34 -1.68
C GLY A 17 -39.86 -15.21 -1.79
N ASN A 18 -39.16 -15.16 -2.91
CA ASN A 18 -37.79 -15.63 -3.01
C ASN A 18 -36.94 -14.76 -2.09
N ALA A 19 -36.79 -15.19 -0.84
CA ALA A 19 -35.77 -14.67 0.02
C ALA A 19 -34.44 -15.10 -0.62
N THR A 20 -33.76 -14.19 -1.31
CA THR A 20 -32.36 -14.39 -1.66
C THR A 20 -31.61 -14.55 -0.35
N SER A 21 -31.26 -15.79 -0.02
CA SER A 21 -30.42 -16.08 1.13
C SER A 21 -29.10 -15.38 0.89
N PHE A 22 -28.75 -14.42 1.74
CA PHE A 22 -27.39 -13.94 1.80
C PHE A 22 -26.50 -15.14 2.13
N GLN A 23 -25.75 -15.61 1.16
CA GLN A 23 -24.79 -16.66 1.38
C GLN A 23 -23.59 -16.04 2.10
N ALA A 24 -23.28 -16.54 3.29
CA ALA A 24 -22.06 -16.12 3.97
C ALA A 24 -20.87 -16.56 3.14
N LEU A 25 -20.01 -15.60 2.76
CA LEU A 25 -18.74 -15.87 2.12
C LEU A 25 -17.83 -16.65 3.08
N SER A 26 -17.12 -17.63 2.57
CA SER A 26 -16.11 -18.33 3.36
C SER A 26 -14.91 -17.39 3.63
N ASP A 27 -14.15 -17.68 4.68
CA ASP A 27 -12.95 -16.89 5.03
C ASP A 27 -11.95 -16.82 3.89
N SER A 28 -11.86 -17.84 3.04
CA SER A 28 -11.00 -17.84 1.85
C SER A 28 -11.52 -16.91 0.75
N GLU A 29 -12.83 -16.82 0.55
CA GLU A 29 -13.44 -15.89 -0.40
C GLU A 29 -13.32 -14.44 0.08
N LEU A 30 -13.58 -14.19 1.37
CA LEU A 30 -13.34 -12.89 1.99
C LEU A 30 -11.86 -12.46 1.87
N SER A 31 -10.93 -13.36 2.18
CA SER A 31 -9.50 -13.08 2.08
C SER A 31 -9.05 -12.79 0.64
N SER A 32 -9.65 -13.45 -0.36
CA SER A 32 -9.33 -13.19 -1.76
C SER A 32 -9.83 -11.82 -2.24
N VAL A 33 -11.01 -11.41 -1.78
CA VAL A 33 -11.59 -10.09 -2.13
C VAL A 33 -10.83 -8.96 -1.45
N ASP A 34 -10.57 -9.07 -0.16
CA ASP A 34 -9.81 -8.07 0.60
C ASP A 34 -8.35 -7.98 0.12
N GLY A 35 -7.72 -9.11 -0.17
CA GLY A 35 -6.36 -9.14 -0.69
C GLY A 35 -6.22 -8.50 -2.07
N GLN A 36 -7.19 -8.70 -2.96
CA GLN A 36 -7.19 -8.08 -4.29
C GLN A 36 -7.46 -6.57 -4.23
N ALA A 37 -8.29 -6.10 -3.31
CA ALA A 37 -8.54 -4.67 -3.13
C ALA A 37 -7.32 -3.95 -2.55
N LEU A 38 -6.51 -4.64 -1.74
CA LEU A 38 -5.34 -4.08 -1.09
C LEU A 38 -4.10 -4.07 -1.99
N LEU A 39 -3.92 -5.10 -2.82
CA LEU A 39 -2.77 -5.22 -3.73
C LEU A 39 -3.18 -4.82 -5.15
N ASN A 40 -2.51 -3.82 -5.68
CA ASN A 40 -2.70 -3.32 -7.04
C ASN A 40 -1.45 -3.63 -7.87
N PHE A 41 -1.64 -4.45 -8.92
CA PHE A 41 -0.60 -4.70 -9.90
C PHE A 41 -0.91 -3.94 -11.17
N SER A 42 0.00 -3.08 -11.61
CA SER A 42 -0.11 -2.35 -12.86
C SER A 42 1.16 -2.45 -13.68
N LYS A 43 0.97 -2.38 -14.99
CA LYS A 43 2.05 -2.21 -15.95
C LYS A 43 1.91 -0.82 -16.52
N ASP A 44 2.91 0.02 -16.31
CA ASP A 44 2.92 1.34 -16.93
C ASP A 44 3.13 1.20 -18.44
N ASN A 45 2.30 1.93 -19.19
CA ASN A 45 2.39 1.98 -20.66
C ASN A 45 3.60 2.79 -21.14
N TYR A 46 4.41 3.32 -20.24
CA TYR A 46 5.65 3.98 -20.60
C TYR A 46 6.64 2.93 -21.06
N THR A 47 6.88 2.93 -22.36
CA THR A 47 7.97 2.19 -22.95
C THR A 47 9.11 3.17 -23.18
N TYR A 48 10.15 3.08 -22.39
CA TYR A 48 11.38 3.79 -22.65
C TYR A 48 12.22 2.95 -23.63
N THR A 49 12.59 3.54 -24.75
CA THR A 49 13.55 2.93 -25.66
C THR A 49 14.88 3.66 -25.47
N ASN A 50 15.88 2.95 -24.97
CA ASN A 50 17.23 3.53 -24.82
C ASN A 50 17.91 3.72 -26.19
N ALA A 51 19.12 4.33 -26.19
CA ALA A 51 19.91 4.59 -27.40
C ALA A 51 20.22 3.32 -28.22
N ASN A 52 20.14 2.13 -27.60
CA ASN A 52 20.36 0.83 -28.24
C ASN A 52 19.06 0.18 -28.75
N SER A 53 17.95 0.91 -28.80
CA SER A 53 16.61 0.41 -29.18
C SER A 53 16.08 -0.70 -28.27
N GLU A 54 16.56 -0.79 -27.05
CA GLU A 54 16.08 -1.75 -26.06
C GLU A 54 14.85 -1.21 -25.36
N LYS A 55 13.84 -2.07 -25.26
CA LYS A 55 12.55 -1.76 -24.66
C LYS A 55 12.60 -2.03 -23.15
N VAL A 56 12.34 -1.02 -22.35
CA VAL A 56 12.18 -1.13 -20.90
C VAL A 56 10.72 -0.88 -20.53
N GLU A 57 10.15 -1.79 -19.78
CA GLU A 57 8.77 -1.74 -19.29
C GLU A 57 8.79 -1.65 -17.76
N PHE A 58 7.83 -0.92 -17.19
CA PHE A 58 7.73 -0.72 -15.76
C PHE A 58 6.54 -1.52 -15.21
N PHE A 59 6.80 -2.30 -14.18
CA PHE A 59 5.80 -3.11 -13.47
C PHE A 59 5.72 -2.67 -12.03
N LYS A 60 4.56 -2.16 -11.64
CA LYS A 60 4.29 -1.59 -10.33
C LYS A 60 3.42 -2.55 -9.52
N LEU A 61 3.86 -2.88 -8.31
CA LEU A 61 3.08 -3.55 -7.28
C LEU A 61 2.79 -2.53 -6.18
N GLY A 62 1.56 -2.09 -6.09
CA GLY A 62 1.09 -1.10 -5.11
C GLY A 62 0.27 -1.73 -3.99
N LEU A 63 0.32 -1.10 -2.83
CA LEU A 63 -0.53 -1.39 -1.69
C LEU A 63 -1.54 -0.25 -1.54
N GLY A 64 -2.83 -0.52 -1.73
CA GLY A 64 -3.91 0.47 -1.58
C GLY A 64 -4.23 0.73 -0.11
N ALA A 65 -3.28 1.33 0.62
CA ALA A 65 -3.40 1.59 2.05
C ALA A 65 -2.68 2.87 2.47
N GLU A 66 -3.10 3.46 3.57
CA GLU A 66 -2.33 4.45 4.29
C GLU A 66 -1.51 3.73 5.38
N MET A 67 -0.19 3.89 5.33
CA MET A 67 0.73 3.39 6.34
C MET A 67 1.17 4.55 7.25
N GLU A 68 1.16 4.30 8.55
CA GLU A 68 1.72 5.23 9.52
C GLU A 68 3.04 4.69 10.07
N LEU A 69 4.07 5.54 10.05
CA LEU A 69 5.40 5.15 10.50
C LEU A 69 5.98 6.21 11.44
N ASN A 70 6.37 5.78 12.64
CA ASN A 70 7.12 6.59 13.58
C ASN A 70 8.25 5.72 14.13
N THR A 71 9.48 5.95 13.68
CA THR A 71 10.63 5.12 14.02
C THR A 71 11.87 5.96 14.27
N ASN A 72 12.75 5.43 15.12
CA ASN A 72 14.05 5.99 15.40
C ASN A 72 15.11 4.87 15.32
N ILE A 73 16.06 5.05 14.43
CA ILE A 73 17.17 4.14 14.20
C ILE A 73 18.43 4.82 14.73
N LYS A 74 18.97 4.32 15.84
CA LYS A 74 20.12 4.89 16.49
C LYS A 74 21.38 4.86 15.62
N SER A 75 21.54 3.79 14.84
CA SER A 75 22.67 3.62 13.93
C SER A 75 22.23 2.75 12.74
N LEU A 76 22.35 3.28 11.53
CA LEU A 76 22.13 2.57 10.27
C LEU A 76 23.45 2.45 9.54
N GLN A 77 23.96 1.23 9.44
CA GLN A 77 25.21 0.93 8.76
C GLN A 77 24.97 -0.10 7.66
N LEU A 78 25.33 0.25 6.43
CA LEU A 78 25.17 -0.61 5.25
C LEU A 78 26.48 -0.67 4.45
N GLY A 79 26.74 -1.81 3.81
CA GLY A 79 27.91 -2.01 2.99
C GLY A 79 29.22 -2.00 3.79
N CYS A 80 29.23 -2.56 4.99
CA CYS A 80 30.39 -2.57 5.86
C CYS A 80 31.41 -3.65 5.43
N GLY A 81 32.70 -3.32 5.45
CA GLY A 81 33.79 -4.26 5.17
C GLY A 81 34.10 -4.47 3.67
N GLY A 82 33.52 -3.68 2.79
CA GLY A 82 33.84 -3.68 1.35
C GLY A 82 35.18 -3.03 1.03
N ASP A 83 35.31 -2.36 -0.11
CA ASP A 83 36.53 -1.72 -0.60
C ASP A 83 37.12 -0.66 0.35
N LYS A 84 36.29 -0.14 1.27
CA LYS A 84 36.73 0.82 2.31
C LYS A 84 37.44 0.18 3.50
N GLY A 85 37.48 -1.15 3.58
CA GLY A 85 38.17 -1.90 4.61
C GLY A 85 37.32 -2.24 5.82
N ALA A 86 37.89 -3.06 6.72
CA ALA A 86 37.19 -3.53 7.91
C ALA A 86 36.74 -2.38 8.81
N GLY A 87 35.50 -2.46 9.31
CA GLY A 87 34.91 -1.48 10.23
C GLY A 87 34.47 -0.16 9.59
N LYS A 88 34.61 0.01 8.27
CA LYS A 88 34.04 1.15 7.54
C LYS A 88 32.83 0.71 6.72
N CYS A 89 31.80 1.52 6.69
CA CYS A 89 30.57 1.27 5.95
C CYS A 89 30.41 2.28 4.81
N ASP A 90 29.70 1.88 3.75
CA ASP A 90 29.39 2.76 2.64
C ASP A 90 28.35 3.80 3.04
N ILE A 91 27.40 3.39 3.87
CA ILE A 91 26.40 4.24 4.51
C ILE A 91 26.55 4.06 6.01
N ASP A 92 26.79 5.16 6.72
CA ASP A 92 26.84 5.21 8.17
C ASP A 92 26.09 6.46 8.64
N ILE A 93 24.89 6.26 9.15
CA ILE A 93 23.98 7.31 9.59
C ILE A 93 23.65 7.10 11.06
N SER A 94 23.94 8.10 11.88
CA SER A 94 23.52 8.14 13.28
C SER A 94 22.15 8.79 13.41
N ASN A 95 21.33 8.31 14.34
CA ASN A 95 20.05 8.91 14.72
C ASN A 95 19.10 9.22 13.53
N LEU A 96 18.96 8.29 12.60
CA LEU A 96 17.96 8.38 11.55
C LEU A 96 16.56 8.22 12.13
N SER A 97 15.69 9.20 11.96
CA SER A 97 14.31 9.09 12.43
C SER A 97 13.29 9.52 11.37
N ILE A 98 12.14 8.86 11.40
CA ILE A 98 10.96 9.20 10.62
C ILE A 98 9.82 9.42 11.60
N SER A 99 9.16 10.57 11.53
CA SER A 99 7.99 10.94 12.35
C SER A 99 7.01 11.78 11.54
N GLY A 100 5.82 12.01 12.10
CA GLY A 100 4.87 12.96 11.53
C GLY A 100 5.29 14.41 11.76
N MET A 101 4.44 15.30 11.28
CA MET A 101 4.57 16.73 11.58
C MET A 101 4.21 16.99 13.06
N PRO A 102 4.84 17.96 13.73
CA PRO A 102 4.46 18.35 15.09
C PRO A 102 2.97 18.70 15.17
N SER A 103 2.28 18.16 16.16
CA SER A 103 0.85 18.43 16.38
C SER A 103 0.60 19.52 17.41
N SER A 104 1.64 19.96 18.13
CA SER A 104 1.56 21.00 19.15
C SER A 104 2.69 22.01 18.99
N PHE A 105 2.39 23.25 19.38
CA PHE A 105 3.32 24.38 19.32
C PHE A 105 3.29 25.10 20.66
N ASP A 106 4.40 25.67 21.08
CA ASP A 106 4.47 26.52 22.27
C ASP A 106 3.81 27.88 22.02
N ALA A 107 3.82 28.74 23.06
CA ALA A 107 3.25 30.10 23.00
C ALA A 107 3.94 31.00 21.96
N ASN A 108 5.14 30.65 21.51
CA ASN A 108 5.91 31.42 20.53
C ASN A 108 5.78 30.82 19.12
N GLY A 109 4.97 29.75 18.93
CA GLY A 109 4.79 29.06 17.67
C GLY A 109 5.92 28.08 17.33
N VAL A 110 6.76 27.72 18.31
CA VAL A 110 7.82 26.73 18.11
C VAL A 110 7.25 25.34 18.29
N PRO A 111 7.53 24.38 17.37
CA PRO A 111 7.07 23.00 17.49
C PRO A 111 7.50 22.35 18.80
N VAL A 112 6.56 21.68 19.46
CA VAL A 112 6.85 20.90 20.65
C VAL A 112 7.20 19.47 20.24
N TYR A 113 8.36 18.99 20.68
CA TYR A 113 8.85 17.65 20.46
C TYR A 113 8.86 16.86 21.77
N ASP A 114 8.92 15.53 21.65
CA ASP A 114 9.11 14.65 22.79
C ASP A 114 10.55 14.77 23.37
N SER A 115 10.82 14.03 24.44
CA SER A 115 12.14 14.02 25.09
C SER A 115 13.29 13.54 24.19
N ASN A 116 12.98 12.94 23.04
CA ASN A 116 13.95 12.48 22.04
C ASN A 116 14.08 13.48 20.86
N GLY A 117 13.48 14.65 20.95
CA GLY A 117 13.50 15.65 19.88
C GLY A 117 12.65 15.29 18.66
N ARG A 118 11.60 14.49 18.85
CA ARG A 118 10.74 13.98 17.76
C ARG A 118 9.30 14.40 17.95
N ALA A 119 8.57 14.52 16.83
CA ALA A 119 7.13 14.63 16.88
C ALA A 119 6.51 13.30 17.36
N SER A 120 5.49 13.39 18.22
CA SER A 120 4.73 12.22 18.69
C SER A 120 3.83 11.62 17.62
N THR A 121 3.57 12.35 16.54
CA THR A 121 2.76 11.90 15.40
C THR A 121 3.57 11.02 14.46
N SER A 122 2.87 10.22 13.65
CA SER A 122 3.47 9.32 12.66
C SER A 122 3.56 9.99 11.28
N ALA A 123 4.60 9.68 10.53
CA ALA A 123 4.63 9.95 9.10
C ALA A 123 3.58 9.10 8.40
N LYS A 124 2.91 9.67 7.41
CA LYS A 124 1.89 9.00 6.60
C LYS A 124 2.43 8.71 5.22
N ILE A 125 2.26 7.49 4.78
CA ILE A 125 2.66 7.00 3.46
C ILE A 125 1.41 6.44 2.79
N THR A 126 0.92 7.14 1.76
CA THR A 126 -0.30 6.76 1.05
C THR A 126 0.06 5.94 -0.19
N ASN A 127 -0.58 4.78 -0.33
CA ASN A 127 -0.41 3.87 -1.45
C ASN A 127 1.06 3.58 -1.77
N PRO A 128 1.83 3.00 -0.84
CA PRO A 128 3.22 2.63 -1.11
C PRO A 128 3.29 1.58 -2.23
N PHE A 129 4.36 1.64 -3.01
CA PHE A 129 4.57 0.70 -4.10
C PHE A 129 6.04 0.34 -4.31
N ILE A 130 6.23 -0.83 -4.91
CA ILE A 130 7.49 -1.27 -5.50
C ILE A 130 7.30 -1.30 -7.01
N GLU A 131 8.27 -0.81 -7.75
CA GLU A 131 8.25 -0.82 -9.20
C GLU A 131 9.57 -1.40 -9.73
N PHE A 132 9.44 -2.26 -10.74
CA PHE A 132 10.56 -2.89 -11.41
C PHE A 132 10.64 -2.40 -12.86
N ALA A 133 11.83 -1.98 -13.27
CA ALA A 133 12.16 -1.74 -14.65
C ALA A 133 12.67 -3.04 -15.28
N ILE A 134 11.96 -3.54 -16.28
CA ILE A 134 12.24 -4.82 -16.92
C ILE A 134 12.55 -4.59 -18.39
N LYS A 135 13.76 -4.95 -18.80
CA LYS A 135 14.19 -4.98 -20.18
C LYS A 135 13.67 -6.25 -20.85
N ASN A 136 13.20 -6.12 -22.10
CA ASN A 136 12.69 -7.25 -22.90
C ASN A 136 11.61 -8.07 -22.20
N GLY A 137 10.69 -7.42 -21.50
CA GLY A 137 9.64 -8.07 -20.68
C GLY A 137 8.76 -9.09 -21.42
N GLY A 138 8.63 -8.96 -22.74
CA GLY A 138 7.84 -9.85 -23.60
C GLY A 138 8.42 -11.25 -23.83
N LYS A 139 9.69 -11.49 -23.51
CA LYS A 139 10.37 -12.78 -23.73
C LYS A 139 11.02 -13.28 -22.45
N ALA A 140 10.57 -14.40 -21.93
CA ALA A 140 11.09 -14.97 -20.68
C ALA A 140 12.60 -15.27 -20.71
N SER A 141 13.14 -15.66 -21.87
CA SER A 141 14.55 -16.01 -22.05
C SER A 141 15.51 -14.81 -22.09
N THR A 142 15.01 -13.59 -22.37
CA THR A 142 15.81 -12.38 -22.48
C THR A 142 15.40 -11.29 -21.52
N ARG A 143 14.46 -11.60 -20.64
CA ARG A 143 13.95 -10.70 -19.61
C ARG A 143 15.03 -10.44 -18.57
N GLU A 144 15.25 -9.16 -18.27
CA GLU A 144 16.22 -8.73 -17.28
C GLU A 144 15.63 -7.60 -16.43
N VAL A 145 15.78 -7.69 -15.12
CA VAL A 145 15.45 -6.58 -14.20
C VAL A 145 16.63 -5.64 -14.18
N VAL A 146 16.44 -4.44 -14.71
CA VAL A 146 17.51 -3.42 -14.86
C VAL A 146 17.39 -2.29 -13.83
N GLY A 147 16.30 -2.25 -13.07
CA GLY A 147 16.13 -1.26 -12.03
C GLY A 147 14.95 -1.57 -11.14
N PHE A 148 14.97 -0.90 -10.00
CA PHE A 148 13.88 -1.00 -9.04
C PHE A 148 13.68 0.34 -8.33
N ARG A 149 12.44 0.66 -7.97
CA ARG A 149 12.05 1.86 -7.26
C ARG A 149 11.07 1.54 -6.15
N LEU A 150 11.27 2.17 -4.99
CA LEU A 150 10.27 2.28 -3.93
C LEU A 150 9.65 3.66 -4.00
N GLY A 151 8.34 3.76 -3.82
CA GLY A 151 7.63 5.02 -3.84
C GLY A 151 6.28 4.95 -3.14
N ALA A 152 5.60 6.06 -3.15
CA ALA A 152 4.23 6.19 -2.68
C ALA A 152 3.54 7.31 -3.46
N ASP A 153 2.20 7.33 -3.46
CA ASP A 153 1.45 8.40 -4.10
C ASP A 153 1.60 9.72 -3.32
N ALA A 154 1.69 9.63 -1.99
CA ALA A 154 2.01 10.76 -1.13
C ALA A 154 2.79 10.32 0.10
N ILE A 155 3.72 11.17 0.55
CA ILE A 155 4.46 11.01 1.80
C ILE A 155 4.38 12.33 2.55
N SER A 156 3.94 12.27 3.82
CA SER A 156 3.88 13.43 4.71
C SER A 156 4.57 13.08 6.03
N GLY A 157 5.57 13.86 6.41
CA GLY A 157 6.30 13.66 7.65
C GLY A 157 7.67 14.34 7.63
N LEU A 158 8.44 14.04 8.67
CA LEU A 158 9.80 14.53 8.86
C LEU A 158 10.77 13.36 8.80
N LEU A 159 11.82 13.51 8.02
CA LEU A 159 12.99 12.64 8.01
C LEU A 159 14.16 13.44 8.59
N THR A 160 14.72 12.97 9.68
CA THR A 160 15.88 13.62 10.32
C THR A 160 17.04 12.64 10.41
N ALA A 161 18.24 13.12 10.23
CA ALA A 161 19.50 12.39 10.35
C ALA A 161 20.55 13.31 11.00
N GLY A 162 21.33 12.77 11.97
CA GLY A 162 22.35 13.57 12.64
C GLY A 162 22.89 12.90 13.87
#